data_54fd5842e3966eb9bab1251aed4957bb
#
_entry.id   54fd5842e3966eb9bab1251aed4957bb
#
_cell.length_a   1.000
_cell.length_b   1.000
_cell.length_c   1.000
_cell.angle_alpha   90.00
_cell.angle_beta   90.00
_cell.angle_gamma   90.00
#
_symmetry.space_group_name_H-M   'P 1'
#
loop_
_entity.id
_entity.type
_entity.pdbx_description
1 polymer ?
#
loop_
_entity_poly.entity_id
_entity_poly.type
_entity_poly.pdbx_seq_one_letter_code
_entity_poly.pdbx_strand_id
1 'polypeptide(L)'
;IPLGAQEADTDSLRALLGEIAAQDGLRIHALTTGLTSSGINLGSPRSVPLVKPEVALIVGDGVHPLPAGEMWHLLDQRYHMPVSLVEQRHLASADLSRYTTIIAVTGRYGNDAEPLKEWVADGGTLVLTGSAVRWAVKDSLVQVDLIEATPDSVFAPRPYAMLDQDRGAQVIGGAIFSAHVDYTHPLGFGYGSDPLPVFRRGGLFFRPADNPYATPVRYSTDALLSGYISHSNKGLLAGSAGVVVAAVGKGRVVLIADELAFRAFWFGTNKLIANAVFFAPIVNHAAASIKR
;
A
#
# COMPACT_ATOMS: atom_id res chain seq x y z
N ILE A 1 -22.01 6.71 10.59
CA ILE A 1 -21.67 7.48 11.80
C ILE A 1 -22.77 7.27 12.82
N PRO A 2 -22.53 6.53 13.92
CA PRO A 2 -23.50 6.40 15.01
C PRO A 2 -23.62 7.72 15.76
N LEU A 3 -24.81 8.34 15.77
CA LEU A 3 -25.01 9.66 16.40
C LEU A 3 -24.76 9.61 17.91
N GLY A 4 -25.20 8.56 18.59
CA GLY A 4 -25.01 8.39 20.04
C GLY A 4 -23.56 8.18 20.51
N ALA A 5 -22.62 8.00 19.58
CA ALA A 5 -21.20 7.87 19.88
C ALA A 5 -20.40 9.17 19.58
N GLN A 6 -21.09 10.25 19.23
CA GLN A 6 -20.46 11.54 18.93
C GLN A 6 -20.62 12.48 20.12
N GLU A 7 -19.58 13.30 20.35
CA GLU A 7 -19.60 14.32 21.41
C GLU A 7 -20.40 15.57 20.99
N ALA A 8 -20.47 15.83 19.67
CA ALA A 8 -21.22 16.96 19.13
C ALA A 8 -22.74 16.73 19.21
N ASP A 9 -23.50 17.76 19.46
CA ASP A 9 -24.96 17.71 19.39
C ASP A 9 -25.45 17.42 17.96
N THR A 10 -26.67 16.92 17.85
CA THR A 10 -27.24 16.44 16.58
C THR A 10 -27.32 17.54 15.50
N ASP A 11 -27.58 18.76 15.86
CA ASP A 11 -27.73 19.85 14.88
C ASP A 11 -26.38 20.34 14.38
N SER A 12 -25.39 20.46 15.25
CA SER A 12 -24.00 20.73 14.89
C SER A 12 -23.43 19.65 14.00
N LEU A 13 -23.68 18.38 14.33
CA LEU A 13 -23.22 17.25 13.52
C LEU A 13 -23.90 17.23 12.15
N ARG A 14 -25.20 17.53 12.08
CA ARG A 14 -25.93 17.62 10.81
C ARG A 14 -25.41 18.75 9.92
N ALA A 15 -25.12 19.92 10.50
CA ALA A 15 -24.55 21.05 9.78
C ALA A 15 -23.17 20.70 9.21
N LEU A 16 -22.28 20.12 10.03
CA LEU A 16 -20.94 19.65 9.61
C LEU A 16 -21.02 18.62 8.49
N LEU A 17 -21.88 17.61 8.62
CA LEU A 17 -22.05 16.59 7.59
C LEU A 17 -22.62 17.16 6.29
N GLY A 18 -23.51 18.18 6.39
CA GLY A 18 -24.04 18.89 5.22
C GLY A 18 -22.95 19.69 4.50
N GLU A 19 -22.06 20.35 5.25
CA GLU A 19 -20.93 21.09 4.70
C GLU A 19 -19.94 20.14 4.00
N ILE A 20 -19.54 19.05 4.64
CA ILE A 20 -18.67 18.04 4.05
C ILE A 20 -19.30 17.44 2.79
N ALA A 21 -20.59 17.12 2.83
CA ALA A 21 -21.29 16.58 1.66
C ALA A 21 -21.27 17.55 0.48
N ALA A 22 -21.42 18.85 0.72
CA ALA A 22 -21.39 19.88 -0.31
C ALA A 22 -19.97 20.12 -0.86
N GLN A 23 -18.97 20.18 0.02
CA GLN A 23 -17.58 20.46 -0.37
C GLN A 23 -16.96 19.28 -1.14
N ASP A 24 -17.20 18.04 -0.69
CA ASP A 24 -16.57 16.85 -1.23
C ASP A 24 -17.46 16.09 -2.23
N GLY A 25 -18.66 16.61 -2.54
CA GLY A 25 -19.60 15.97 -3.46
C GLY A 25 -20.13 14.63 -2.95
N LEU A 26 -20.19 14.42 -1.64
CA LEU A 26 -20.59 13.16 -1.02
C LEU A 26 -22.11 13.08 -0.86
N ARG A 27 -22.64 11.85 -0.96
CA ARG A 27 -24.04 11.58 -0.59
C ARG A 27 -24.08 11.02 0.82
N ILE A 28 -24.66 11.75 1.74
CA ILE A 28 -24.84 11.34 3.14
C ILE A 28 -26.33 11.10 3.38
N HIS A 29 -26.69 9.88 3.80
CA HIS A 29 -28.07 9.48 4.07
C HIS A 29 -28.30 9.37 5.57
N ALA A 30 -29.34 10.04 6.06
CA ALA A 30 -29.80 9.85 7.45
C ALA A 30 -30.60 8.54 7.54
N LEU A 31 -30.31 7.74 8.56
CA LEU A 31 -31.00 6.50 8.85
C LEU A 31 -31.62 6.58 10.25
N THR A 32 -32.86 6.14 10.38
CA THR A 32 -33.59 6.09 11.66
C THR A 32 -33.44 4.75 12.36
N THR A 33 -32.96 3.73 11.66
CA THR A 33 -32.76 2.38 12.20
C THR A 33 -31.49 1.75 11.62
N GLY A 34 -30.83 0.91 12.41
CA GLY A 34 -29.71 0.09 11.93
C GLY A 34 -30.14 -1.24 11.30
N LEU A 35 -31.45 -1.51 11.23
CA LEU A 35 -31.97 -2.72 10.57
C LEU A 35 -32.00 -2.50 9.05
N THR A 36 -31.58 -3.50 8.31
CA THR A 36 -31.61 -3.50 6.84
C THR A 36 -32.63 -4.51 6.33
N SER A 37 -33.30 -4.20 5.22
CA SER A 37 -34.22 -5.14 4.57
C SER A 37 -33.50 -6.32 3.89
N SER A 38 -32.21 -6.14 3.63
CA SER A 38 -31.35 -7.16 2.98
C SER A 38 -29.91 -6.90 3.36
N GLY A 39 -29.11 -7.93 3.54
CA GLY A 39 -27.70 -7.83 3.90
C GLY A 39 -27.46 -7.75 5.41
N ILE A 40 -26.35 -7.12 5.80
CA ILE A 40 -25.90 -7.03 7.19
C ILE A 40 -26.51 -5.81 7.87
N ASN A 41 -27.10 -5.97 9.06
CA ASN A 41 -27.53 -4.86 9.88
C ASN A 41 -26.34 -3.97 10.29
N LEU A 42 -26.54 -2.64 10.35
CA LEU A 42 -25.46 -1.70 10.67
C LEU A 42 -24.89 -1.86 12.08
N GLY A 43 -25.64 -2.44 13.03
CA GLY A 43 -25.17 -2.81 14.37
C GLY A 43 -24.55 -4.20 14.46
N SER A 44 -24.33 -4.88 13.33
CA SER A 44 -23.70 -6.20 13.33
C SER A 44 -22.24 -6.14 13.77
N PRO A 45 -21.71 -7.14 14.47
CA PRO A 45 -20.27 -7.28 14.76
C PRO A 45 -19.39 -7.29 13.50
N ARG A 46 -19.97 -7.51 12.32
CA ARG A 46 -19.26 -7.39 11.02
C ARG A 46 -19.12 -5.95 10.53
N SER A 47 -19.85 -5.01 11.12
CA SER A 47 -19.69 -3.57 10.84
C SER A 47 -18.60 -3.03 11.76
N VAL A 48 -17.37 -3.02 11.27
CA VAL A 48 -16.20 -2.59 12.05
C VAL A 48 -16.08 -1.06 11.98
N PRO A 49 -16.06 -0.34 13.12
CA PRO A 49 -15.81 1.09 13.13
C PRO A 49 -14.38 1.37 12.70
N LEU A 50 -14.19 2.39 11.87
CA LEU A 50 -12.87 2.86 11.49
C LEU A 50 -12.31 3.77 12.60
N VAL A 51 -11.02 3.65 12.83
CA VAL A 51 -10.28 4.53 13.74
C VAL A 51 -9.64 5.63 12.93
N LYS A 52 -9.60 6.86 13.47
CA LYS A 52 -8.89 7.98 12.84
C LYS A 52 -7.42 7.60 12.68
N PRO A 53 -6.86 7.68 11.45
CA PRO A 53 -5.45 7.33 11.25
C PRO A 53 -4.51 8.36 11.89
N GLU A 54 -3.52 7.86 12.61
CA GLU A 54 -2.34 8.61 13.04
C GLU A 54 -1.15 8.00 12.27
N VAL A 55 -0.61 8.78 11.32
CA VAL A 55 0.34 8.27 10.33
C VAL A 55 1.75 8.75 10.61
N ALA A 56 2.72 7.83 10.58
CA ALA A 56 4.14 8.16 10.53
C ALA A 56 4.74 7.74 9.18
N LEU A 57 5.62 8.58 8.66
CA LEU A 57 6.46 8.29 7.50
C LEU A 57 7.91 8.21 7.94
N ILE A 58 8.57 7.08 7.65
CA ILE A 58 10.00 6.92 7.95
C ILE A 58 10.81 7.74 6.95
N VAL A 59 11.71 8.55 7.47
CA VAL A 59 12.58 9.46 6.72
C VAL A 59 14.02 9.41 7.25
N GLY A 60 14.88 10.27 6.73
CA GLY A 60 16.26 10.46 7.21
C GLY A 60 17.28 9.67 6.42
N ASP A 61 18.48 9.52 7.00
CA ASP A 61 19.63 8.92 6.34
C ASP A 61 19.31 7.50 5.86
N GLY A 62 19.62 7.23 4.58
CA GLY A 62 19.32 5.96 3.92
C GLY A 62 17.97 5.90 3.21
N VAL A 63 16.97 6.64 3.67
CA VAL A 63 15.65 6.69 3.00
C VAL A 63 15.74 7.57 1.75
N HIS A 64 15.20 7.08 0.63
CA HIS A 64 15.25 7.84 -0.61
C HIS A 64 14.29 9.05 -0.55
N PRO A 65 14.80 10.30 -0.72
CA PRO A 65 14.01 11.50 -0.45
C PRO A 65 12.85 11.71 -1.44
N LEU A 66 12.96 11.27 -2.70
CA LEU A 66 11.89 11.46 -3.68
C LEU A 66 10.64 10.66 -3.33
N PRO A 67 10.67 9.32 -3.16
CA PRO A 67 9.49 8.57 -2.72
C PRO A 67 8.94 9.03 -1.37
N ALA A 68 9.81 9.44 -0.43
CA ALA A 68 9.36 9.97 0.85
C ALA A 68 8.61 11.30 0.68
N GLY A 69 9.14 12.22 -0.14
CA GLY A 69 8.48 13.49 -0.45
C GLY A 69 7.18 13.30 -1.21
N GLU A 70 7.11 12.35 -2.16
CA GLU A 70 5.89 12.02 -2.90
C GLU A 70 4.80 11.49 -1.96
N MET A 71 5.17 10.63 -1.02
CA MET A 71 4.25 10.08 -0.01
C MET A 71 3.77 11.16 0.97
N TRP A 72 4.69 11.97 1.48
CA TRP A 72 4.35 13.12 2.32
C TRP A 72 3.42 14.09 1.60
N HIS A 73 3.75 14.47 0.36
CA HIS A 73 2.94 15.38 -0.44
C HIS A 73 1.52 14.84 -0.66
N LEU A 74 1.39 13.54 -0.94
CA LEU A 74 0.07 12.93 -1.12
C LEU A 74 -0.78 13.04 0.15
N LEU A 75 -0.21 12.67 1.30
CA LEU A 75 -0.97 12.59 2.54
C LEU A 75 -1.20 13.98 3.14
N ASP A 76 -0.14 14.77 3.33
CA ASP A 76 -0.20 16.07 3.99
C ASP A 76 -0.82 17.16 3.11
N GLN A 77 -0.28 17.33 1.89
CA GLN A 77 -0.68 18.45 1.03
C GLN A 77 -1.96 18.18 0.24
N ARG A 78 -2.20 16.94 -0.16
CA ARG A 78 -3.35 16.64 -1.00
C ARG A 78 -4.54 16.11 -0.23
N TYR A 79 -4.32 15.24 0.76
CA TYR A 79 -5.39 14.70 1.60
C TYR A 79 -5.58 15.47 2.90
N HIS A 80 -4.76 16.50 3.16
CA HIS A 80 -4.77 17.28 4.40
C HIS A 80 -4.74 16.41 5.65
N MET A 81 -4.02 15.30 5.56
CA MET A 81 -3.82 14.35 6.64
C MET A 81 -2.47 14.63 7.30
N PRO A 82 -2.42 15.03 8.56
CA PRO A 82 -1.15 15.23 9.26
C PRO A 82 -0.31 13.95 9.26
N VAL A 83 0.98 14.09 8.93
CA VAL A 83 1.95 12.99 8.90
C VAL A 83 3.14 13.33 9.78
N SER A 84 3.43 12.48 10.75
CA SER A 84 4.65 12.59 11.54
C SER A 84 5.84 12.06 10.74
N LEU A 85 6.90 12.85 10.61
CA LEU A 85 8.16 12.42 10.01
C LEU A 85 9.05 11.82 11.09
N VAL A 86 9.34 10.53 11.01
CA VAL A 86 10.17 9.81 11.98
C VAL A 86 11.48 9.40 11.31
N GLU A 87 12.60 9.93 11.78
CA GLU A 87 13.89 9.51 11.26
C GLU A 87 14.18 8.05 11.62
N GLN A 88 14.66 7.26 10.64
CA GLN A 88 14.90 5.83 10.87
C GLN A 88 15.84 5.54 12.04
N ARG A 89 16.81 6.41 12.30
CA ARG A 89 17.74 6.26 13.44
C ARG A 89 17.05 6.36 14.81
N HIS A 90 15.85 6.92 14.87
CA HIS A 90 15.08 7.08 16.09
C HIS A 90 13.97 6.03 16.25
N LEU A 91 13.79 5.12 15.32
CA LEU A 91 12.73 4.11 15.38
C LEU A 91 12.78 3.25 16.65
N ALA A 92 13.99 2.88 17.10
CA ALA A 92 14.16 2.08 18.30
C ALA A 92 13.81 2.83 19.60
N SER A 93 13.84 4.17 19.59
CA SER A 93 13.55 5.01 20.75
C SER A 93 12.21 5.76 20.67
N ALA A 94 11.56 5.72 19.52
CA ALA A 94 10.28 6.37 19.30
C ALA A 94 9.14 5.59 19.96
N ASP A 95 8.18 6.31 20.53
CA ASP A 95 6.92 5.71 20.97
C ASP A 95 6.03 5.45 19.75
N LEU A 96 6.16 4.23 19.20
CA LEU A 96 5.40 3.83 18.03
C LEU A 96 3.91 3.59 18.33
N SER A 97 3.53 3.42 19.59
CA SER A 97 2.12 3.19 19.99
C SER A 97 1.19 4.36 19.66
N ARG A 98 1.76 5.55 19.42
CA ARG A 98 1.03 6.74 18.99
C ARG A 98 0.49 6.65 17.55
N TYR A 99 1.00 5.73 16.76
CA TYR A 99 0.64 5.62 15.33
C TYR A 99 -0.22 4.41 15.07
N THR A 100 -1.21 4.58 14.20
CA THR A 100 -2.01 3.48 13.65
C THR A 100 -1.38 2.90 12.40
N THR A 101 -0.65 3.74 11.65
CA THR A 101 0.00 3.38 10.39
C THR A 101 1.40 3.96 10.31
N ILE A 102 2.36 3.12 9.95
CA ILE A 102 3.73 3.55 9.63
C ILE A 102 4.02 3.20 8.18
N ILE A 103 4.60 4.15 7.44
CA ILE A 103 4.94 3.98 6.03
C ILE A 103 6.46 4.00 5.87
N ALA A 104 7.00 2.99 5.21
CA ALA A 104 8.40 2.92 4.81
C ALA A 104 8.49 2.80 3.28
N VAL A 105 9.20 3.74 2.68
CA VAL A 105 9.37 3.84 1.22
C VAL A 105 10.74 3.30 0.80
N THR A 106 11.01 3.31 -0.52
CA THR A 106 12.34 2.95 -1.05
C THR A 106 13.47 3.59 -0.26
N GLY A 107 14.42 2.78 0.22
CA GLY A 107 15.56 3.22 1.01
C GLY A 107 16.50 2.07 1.36
N ARG A 108 17.55 2.39 2.11
CA ARG A 108 18.42 1.43 2.80
C ARG A 108 18.14 1.54 4.29
N TYR A 109 17.56 0.52 4.83
CA TYR A 109 17.19 0.44 6.24
C TYR A 109 18.25 -0.35 7.02
N GLY A 110 18.46 0.03 8.29
CA GLY A 110 19.30 -0.73 9.20
C GLY A 110 18.73 -2.12 9.53
N ASN A 111 19.50 -2.91 10.27
CA ASN A 111 19.11 -4.29 10.62
C ASN A 111 18.25 -4.37 11.90
N ASP A 112 17.65 -3.27 12.34
CA ASP A 112 16.83 -3.22 13.54
C ASP A 112 15.35 -3.01 13.17
N ALA A 113 14.74 -4.07 12.68
CA ALA A 113 13.30 -4.10 12.38
C ALA A 113 12.43 -4.55 13.57
N GLU A 114 13.04 -4.99 14.68
CA GLU A 114 12.31 -5.60 15.79
C GLU A 114 11.27 -4.66 16.43
N PRO A 115 11.55 -3.36 16.68
CA PRO A 115 10.52 -2.46 17.23
C PRO A 115 9.29 -2.33 16.31
N LEU A 116 9.51 -2.31 15.00
CA LEU A 116 8.40 -2.28 14.03
C LEU A 116 7.65 -3.60 14.00
N LYS A 117 8.35 -4.71 14.10
CA LYS A 117 7.76 -6.06 14.12
C LYS A 117 6.87 -6.27 15.34
N GLU A 118 7.34 -5.87 16.52
CA GLU A 118 6.56 -5.89 17.75
C GLU A 118 5.33 -5.00 17.62
N TRP A 119 5.50 -3.76 17.15
CA TRP A 119 4.41 -2.81 16.96
C TRP A 119 3.35 -3.32 15.95
N VAL A 120 3.77 -3.93 14.83
CA VAL A 120 2.82 -4.57 13.90
C VAL A 120 2.12 -5.74 14.57
N ALA A 121 2.85 -6.59 15.29
CA ALA A 121 2.27 -7.77 15.95
C ALA A 121 1.18 -7.37 16.96
N ASP A 122 1.30 -6.20 17.59
CA ASP A 122 0.31 -5.66 18.52
C ASP A 122 -0.92 -5.02 17.85
N GLY A 123 -0.88 -4.81 16.53
CA GLY A 123 -2.04 -4.33 15.77
C GLY A 123 -1.77 -3.17 14.81
N GLY A 124 -0.53 -2.70 14.72
CA GLY A 124 -0.13 -1.64 13.79
C GLY A 124 -0.28 -2.03 12.32
N THR A 125 -0.43 -1.04 11.46
CA THR A 125 -0.41 -1.20 10.00
C THR A 125 0.89 -0.68 9.42
N LEU A 126 1.68 -1.56 8.82
CA LEU A 126 2.93 -1.17 8.14
C LEU A 126 2.73 -1.20 6.62
N VAL A 127 2.96 -0.06 5.96
CA VAL A 127 2.91 0.06 4.50
C VAL A 127 4.33 0.15 3.96
N LEU A 128 4.70 -0.78 3.10
CA LEU A 128 6.05 -0.90 2.53
C LEU A 128 6.01 -0.71 1.02
N THR A 129 6.88 0.17 0.50
CA THR A 129 7.01 0.36 -0.95
C THR A 129 8.45 0.16 -1.43
N GLY A 130 8.62 -0.39 -2.61
CA GLY A 130 9.92 -0.55 -3.25
C GLY A 130 10.90 -1.36 -2.41
N SER A 131 12.15 -0.88 -2.24
CA SER A 131 13.18 -1.64 -1.52
C SER A 131 12.92 -1.83 -0.02
N ALA A 132 11.99 -1.07 0.59
CA ALA A 132 11.56 -1.34 1.96
C ALA A 132 10.92 -2.73 2.11
N VAL A 133 10.27 -3.24 1.05
CA VAL A 133 9.75 -4.61 1.02
C VAL A 133 10.88 -5.63 1.15
N ARG A 134 12.00 -5.45 0.38
CA ARG A 134 13.14 -6.36 0.45
C ARG A 134 13.80 -6.36 1.82
N TRP A 135 13.91 -5.18 2.42
CA TRP A 135 14.40 -5.05 3.78
C TRP A 135 13.54 -5.82 4.79
N ALA A 136 12.23 -5.62 4.77
CA ALA A 136 11.32 -6.27 5.71
C ALA A 136 11.30 -7.80 5.55
N VAL A 137 11.45 -8.32 4.32
CA VAL A 137 11.59 -9.75 4.05
C VAL A 137 12.93 -10.29 4.59
N LYS A 138 14.02 -9.58 4.33
CA LYS A 138 15.37 -9.95 4.79
C LYS A 138 15.43 -10.03 6.33
N ASP A 139 14.83 -9.07 7.01
CA ASP A 139 14.84 -8.99 8.48
C ASP A 139 13.69 -9.79 9.11
N SER A 140 13.02 -10.67 8.33
CA SER A 140 11.96 -11.57 8.81
C SER A 140 10.78 -10.86 9.50
N LEU A 141 10.50 -9.61 9.12
CA LEU A 141 9.32 -8.88 9.58
C LEU A 141 8.06 -9.40 8.90
N VAL A 142 8.18 -9.76 7.62
CA VAL A 142 7.09 -10.31 6.81
C VAL A 142 7.65 -11.35 5.84
N GLN A 143 6.82 -12.32 5.47
CA GLN A 143 7.15 -13.31 4.45
C GLN A 143 6.34 -13.02 3.19
N VAL A 144 7.01 -12.93 2.05
CA VAL A 144 6.43 -12.87 0.71
C VAL A 144 7.43 -13.46 -0.28
N ASP A 145 6.94 -14.16 -1.28
CA ASP A 145 7.78 -14.76 -2.30
C ASP A 145 8.24 -13.70 -3.31
N LEU A 146 9.47 -13.25 -3.17
CA LEU A 146 10.11 -12.39 -4.16
C LEU A 146 10.46 -13.21 -5.40
N ILE A 147 10.18 -12.64 -6.58
CA ILE A 147 10.63 -13.19 -7.86
C ILE A 147 11.97 -12.54 -8.16
N GLU A 148 13.05 -13.31 -8.02
CA GLU A 148 14.36 -12.82 -8.39
C GLU A 148 14.57 -13.02 -9.90
N ALA A 149 15.05 -11.96 -10.57
CA ALA A 149 15.53 -12.10 -11.93
C ALA A 149 16.72 -13.05 -11.91
N THR A 150 16.63 -14.17 -12.60
CA THR A 150 17.79 -15.06 -12.83
C THR A 150 18.79 -14.24 -13.64
N PRO A 151 20.00 -13.95 -13.14
CA PRO A 151 21.04 -13.39 -13.98
C PRO A 151 21.19 -14.31 -15.18
N ASP A 152 21.24 -13.74 -16.38
CA ASP A 152 21.61 -14.51 -17.57
C ASP A 152 22.96 -15.20 -17.26
N SER A 153 22.91 -16.47 -16.93
CA SER A 153 24.07 -17.26 -16.49
C SER A 153 25.05 -17.56 -17.63
N VAL A 154 24.77 -17.07 -18.81
CA VAL A 154 25.64 -17.22 -19.97
C VAL A 154 26.51 -15.96 -20.06
N PHE A 155 27.69 -16.03 -19.43
CA PHE A 155 28.78 -15.08 -19.65
C PHE A 155 29.40 -15.29 -21.06
N ALA A 156 28.59 -15.15 -22.11
CA ALA A 156 29.15 -15.00 -23.43
C ALA A 156 29.88 -13.65 -23.51
N PRO A 157 31.09 -13.57 -24.03
CA PRO A 157 31.76 -12.28 -24.21
C PRO A 157 30.88 -11.34 -25.01
N ARG A 158 30.64 -10.16 -24.47
CA ARG A 158 29.84 -9.11 -25.13
C ARG A 158 30.69 -7.89 -25.41
N PRO A 159 30.47 -7.15 -26.51
CA PRO A 159 31.15 -5.90 -26.76
C PRO A 159 30.89 -4.91 -25.58
N TYR A 160 31.92 -4.21 -25.15
CA TYR A 160 31.80 -3.22 -24.06
C TYR A 160 30.75 -2.15 -24.38
N ALA A 161 30.55 -1.80 -25.64
CA ALA A 161 29.52 -0.84 -26.08
C ALA A 161 28.08 -1.30 -25.74
N MET A 162 27.83 -2.57 -25.45
CA MET A 162 26.51 -3.10 -25.06
C MET A 162 26.24 -2.96 -23.57
N LEU A 163 27.21 -2.54 -22.75
CA LEU A 163 27.10 -2.52 -21.29
C LEU A 163 25.88 -1.72 -20.79
N ASP A 164 25.65 -0.54 -21.35
CA ASP A 164 24.54 0.32 -20.90
C ASP A 164 23.19 -0.23 -21.33
N GLN A 165 23.11 -0.88 -22.48
CA GLN A 165 21.89 -1.55 -22.95
C GLN A 165 21.58 -2.78 -22.06
N ASP A 166 22.59 -3.58 -21.76
CA ASP A 166 22.44 -4.75 -20.89
C ASP A 166 22.01 -4.35 -19.48
N ARG A 167 22.60 -3.29 -18.92
CA ARG A 167 22.18 -2.72 -17.62
C ARG A 167 20.77 -2.17 -17.67
N GLY A 168 20.42 -1.43 -18.72
CA GLY A 168 19.07 -0.88 -18.90
C GLY A 168 18.00 -1.96 -19.06
N ALA A 169 18.35 -3.13 -19.57
CA ALA A 169 17.43 -4.26 -19.70
C ALA A 169 17.08 -4.93 -18.35
N GLN A 170 17.92 -4.76 -17.32
CA GLN A 170 17.75 -5.44 -16.03
C GLN A 170 16.72 -4.76 -15.12
N VAL A 171 16.36 -3.52 -15.38
CA VAL A 171 15.38 -2.77 -14.59
C VAL A 171 14.33 -2.12 -15.49
N ILE A 172 13.14 -1.90 -14.96
CA ILE A 172 12.13 -1.09 -15.62
C ILE A 172 12.50 0.38 -15.34
N GLY A 173 12.84 1.15 -16.35
CA GLY A 173 13.24 2.56 -16.22
C GLY A 173 12.07 3.51 -15.93
N GLY A 174 10.84 3.07 -16.26
CA GLY A 174 9.57 3.77 -16.09
C GLY A 174 8.64 3.43 -17.24
N ALA A 175 7.54 2.77 -16.94
CA ALA A 175 6.53 2.39 -17.93
C ALA A 175 5.16 2.25 -17.24
N ILE A 176 4.11 2.21 -18.03
CA ILE A 176 2.72 2.09 -17.57
C ILE A 176 2.22 0.70 -17.88
N PHE A 177 1.66 0.08 -16.87
CA PHE A 177 1.18 -1.30 -16.94
C PHE A 177 -0.28 -1.42 -16.52
N SER A 178 -0.95 -2.41 -17.05
CA SER A 178 -2.30 -2.82 -16.73
C SER A 178 -2.29 -3.73 -15.50
N ALA A 179 -3.08 -3.40 -14.49
CA ALA A 179 -3.29 -4.23 -13.31
C ALA A 179 -4.78 -4.41 -13.02
N HIS A 180 -5.15 -5.58 -12.50
CA HIS A 180 -6.49 -5.89 -12.02
C HIS A 180 -6.59 -5.60 -10.54
N VAL A 181 -7.68 -4.95 -10.12
CA VAL A 181 -7.98 -4.61 -8.73
C VAL A 181 -9.21 -5.39 -8.28
N ASP A 182 -9.11 -6.10 -7.17
CA ASP A 182 -10.28 -6.65 -6.51
C ASP A 182 -11.03 -5.54 -5.74
N TYR A 183 -12.13 -5.05 -6.31
CA TYR A 183 -12.93 -3.96 -5.68
C TYR A 183 -13.68 -4.41 -4.44
N THR A 184 -13.80 -5.72 -4.21
CA THR A 184 -14.45 -6.27 -3.01
C THR A 184 -13.50 -6.34 -1.82
N HIS A 185 -12.19 -6.25 -2.10
CA HIS A 185 -11.17 -6.17 -1.06
C HIS A 185 -11.12 -4.75 -0.47
N PRO A 186 -10.93 -4.57 0.86
CA PRO A 186 -10.86 -3.24 1.48
C PRO A 186 -9.88 -2.27 0.80
N LEU A 187 -8.72 -2.75 0.35
CA LEU A 187 -7.75 -1.91 -0.37
C LEU A 187 -8.21 -1.53 -1.78
N GLY A 188 -9.12 -2.27 -2.39
CA GLY A 188 -9.73 -1.98 -3.70
C GLY A 188 -10.96 -1.08 -3.61
N PHE A 189 -11.38 -0.67 -2.42
CA PHE A 189 -12.58 0.12 -2.23
C PHE A 189 -12.56 1.44 -3.02
N GLY A 190 -13.67 1.73 -3.69
CA GLY A 190 -13.85 2.94 -4.49
C GLY A 190 -13.19 2.93 -5.87
N TYR A 191 -12.55 1.82 -6.29
CA TYR A 191 -12.25 1.56 -7.69
C TYR A 191 -13.49 0.97 -8.37
N GLY A 192 -13.74 1.33 -9.61
CA GLY A 192 -14.92 0.87 -10.37
C GLY A 192 -14.62 0.57 -11.83
N SER A 193 -13.38 0.70 -12.24
CA SER A 193 -12.93 0.39 -13.60
C SER A 193 -11.71 -0.52 -13.57
N ASP A 194 -11.73 -1.52 -14.40
CA ASP A 194 -10.64 -2.46 -14.63
C ASP A 194 -10.29 -2.44 -16.12
N PRO A 195 -9.05 -2.41 -16.54
CA PRO A 195 -7.84 -2.45 -15.70
C PRO A 195 -7.43 -1.09 -15.12
N LEU A 196 -6.68 -1.11 -14.01
CA LEU A 196 -6.03 0.06 -13.44
C LEU A 196 -4.67 0.28 -14.14
N PRO A 197 -4.43 1.44 -14.76
CA PRO A 197 -3.09 1.81 -15.22
C PRO A 197 -2.18 2.14 -14.02
N VAL A 198 -1.05 1.45 -13.93
CA VAL A 198 -0.06 1.61 -12.85
C VAL A 198 1.26 2.08 -13.44
N PHE A 199 1.83 3.17 -12.91
CA PHE A 199 3.20 3.55 -13.21
C PHE A 199 4.15 2.70 -12.37
N ARG A 200 5.16 2.15 -13.02
CA ARG A 200 6.15 1.30 -12.38
C ARG A 200 7.54 1.57 -12.86
N ARG A 201 8.51 1.53 -11.94
CA ARG A 201 9.95 1.44 -12.20
C ARG A 201 10.63 0.50 -11.23
N GLY A 202 11.87 0.10 -11.56
CA GLY A 202 12.65 -0.79 -10.71
C GLY A 202 12.49 -2.27 -11.05
N GLY A 203 13.02 -3.14 -10.20
CA GLY A 203 13.09 -4.59 -10.40
C GLY A 203 12.53 -5.39 -9.21
N LEU A 204 11.56 -4.86 -8.48
CA LEU A 204 10.90 -5.60 -7.41
C LEU A 204 9.68 -6.33 -7.97
N PHE A 205 9.71 -7.64 -7.92
CA PHE A 205 8.58 -8.49 -8.30
C PHE A 205 8.28 -9.43 -7.15
N PHE A 206 7.00 -9.73 -6.89
CA PHE A 206 6.61 -10.77 -5.96
C PHE A 206 5.45 -11.59 -6.48
N ARG A 207 5.43 -12.86 -6.08
CA ARG A 207 4.35 -13.77 -6.44
C ARG A 207 3.07 -13.34 -5.74
N PRO A 208 1.93 -13.60 -6.35
CA PRO A 208 0.68 -13.59 -5.61
C PRO A 208 0.78 -14.53 -4.40
N ALA A 209 0.19 -14.11 -3.29
CA ALA A 209 0.12 -14.96 -2.12
C ALA A 209 -0.67 -16.26 -2.40
N ASP A 210 -0.32 -17.36 -1.70
CA ASP A 210 -1.08 -18.61 -1.78
C ASP A 210 -2.53 -18.43 -1.32
N ASN A 211 -2.76 -17.53 -0.36
CA ASN A 211 -4.10 -17.11 0.01
C ASN A 211 -4.68 -16.21 -1.08
N PRO A 212 -5.76 -16.64 -1.77
CA PRO A 212 -6.32 -15.90 -2.90
C PRO A 212 -6.86 -14.51 -2.53
N TYR A 213 -7.15 -14.27 -1.25
CA TYR A 213 -7.65 -13.00 -0.74
C TYR A 213 -6.56 -12.00 -0.34
N ALA A 214 -5.30 -12.43 -0.30
CA ALA A 214 -4.19 -11.59 0.18
C ALA A 214 -3.55 -10.74 -0.94
N THR A 215 -4.01 -10.85 -2.19
CA THR A 215 -3.42 -10.16 -3.34
C THR A 215 -4.48 -9.31 -4.06
N PRO A 216 -4.82 -8.13 -3.51
CA PRO A 216 -5.87 -7.28 -4.07
C PRO A 216 -5.52 -6.61 -5.41
N VAL A 217 -4.24 -6.54 -5.78
CA VAL A 217 -3.79 -5.98 -7.06
C VAL A 217 -2.83 -6.93 -7.74
N ARG A 218 -3.13 -7.27 -9.00
CA ARG A 218 -2.31 -8.17 -9.84
C ARG A 218 -2.08 -7.57 -11.21
N TYR A 219 -0.89 -7.72 -11.75
CA TYR A 219 -0.63 -7.38 -13.14
C TYR A 219 -1.31 -8.32 -14.11
N SER A 220 -1.77 -7.78 -15.25
CA SER A 220 -2.26 -8.57 -16.37
C SER A 220 -1.13 -9.44 -16.94
N THR A 221 -1.48 -10.51 -17.63
CA THR A 221 -0.49 -11.37 -18.31
C THR A 221 0.23 -10.65 -19.44
N ASP A 222 -0.47 -9.78 -20.19
CA ASP A 222 0.12 -8.83 -21.14
C ASP A 222 -0.12 -7.41 -20.62
N ALA A 223 0.75 -7.00 -19.68
CA ALA A 223 0.48 -5.83 -18.86
C ALA A 223 0.96 -4.51 -19.47
N LEU A 224 1.88 -4.50 -20.44
CA LEU A 224 2.48 -3.25 -20.93
C LEU A 224 1.45 -2.42 -21.70
N LEU A 225 1.16 -1.21 -21.18
CA LEU A 225 0.30 -0.22 -21.85
C LEU A 225 1.11 0.83 -22.58
N SER A 226 2.23 1.28 -21.99
CA SER A 226 3.08 2.33 -22.58
C SER A 226 4.48 2.28 -22.00
N GLY A 227 5.47 2.61 -22.80
CA GLY A 227 6.89 2.62 -22.40
C GLY A 227 7.62 1.35 -22.85
N TYR A 228 8.72 1.04 -22.15
CA TYR A 228 9.59 -0.09 -22.47
C TYR A 228 9.76 -1.02 -21.27
N ILE A 229 9.77 -2.30 -21.56
CA ILE A 229 10.15 -3.38 -20.65
C ILE A 229 10.95 -4.43 -21.41
N SER A 230 12.03 -4.96 -20.84
CA SER A 230 12.77 -6.04 -21.46
C SER A 230 11.95 -7.35 -21.47
N HIS A 231 12.30 -8.26 -22.39
CA HIS A 231 11.60 -9.54 -22.50
C HIS A 231 11.66 -10.36 -21.20
N SER A 232 12.80 -10.38 -20.53
CA SER A 232 12.97 -11.04 -19.23
C SER A 232 12.08 -10.45 -18.16
N ASN A 233 12.08 -9.12 -18.01
CA ASN A 233 11.25 -8.45 -17.01
C ASN A 233 9.74 -8.57 -17.33
N LYS A 234 9.34 -8.62 -18.62
CA LYS A 234 7.97 -8.87 -19.04
C LYS A 234 7.48 -10.23 -18.52
N GLY A 235 8.32 -11.26 -18.60
CA GLY A 235 8.00 -12.58 -18.05
C GLY A 235 7.86 -12.60 -16.53
N LEU A 236 8.68 -11.82 -15.79
CA LEU A 236 8.59 -11.69 -14.34
C LEU A 236 7.35 -10.91 -13.88
N LEU A 237 6.96 -9.91 -14.67
CA LEU A 237 5.81 -9.06 -14.36
C LEU A 237 4.47 -9.76 -14.61
N ALA A 238 4.39 -10.59 -15.65
CA ALA A 238 3.14 -11.24 -16.07
C ALA A 238 2.46 -12.00 -14.92
N GLY A 239 1.28 -11.55 -14.49
CA GLY A 239 0.52 -12.15 -13.39
C GLY A 239 1.12 -11.97 -12.00
N SER A 240 2.23 -11.21 -11.86
CA SER A 240 2.83 -10.92 -10.55
C SER A 240 1.92 -10.02 -9.70
N ALA A 241 2.18 -9.96 -8.39
CA ALA A 241 1.42 -9.10 -7.50
C ALA A 241 1.90 -7.66 -7.56
N GLY A 242 0.96 -6.72 -7.61
CA GLY A 242 1.20 -5.29 -7.42
C GLY A 242 1.09 -4.89 -5.95
N VAL A 243 0.10 -5.49 -5.24
CA VAL A 243 -0.11 -5.30 -3.80
C VAL A 243 -0.41 -6.64 -3.14
N VAL A 244 0.23 -6.88 -2.00
CA VAL A 244 -0.05 -8.03 -1.12
C VAL A 244 -0.32 -7.51 0.29
N VAL A 245 -1.27 -8.11 0.99
CA VAL A 245 -1.57 -7.82 2.39
C VAL A 245 -1.25 -9.03 3.23
N ALA A 246 -0.32 -8.87 4.17
CA ALA A 246 0.10 -9.92 5.09
C ALA A 246 -0.38 -9.64 6.52
N ALA A 247 -0.79 -10.68 7.23
CA ALA A 247 -1.07 -10.61 8.66
C ALA A 247 0.20 -10.94 9.46
N VAL A 248 0.54 -10.08 10.40
CA VAL A 248 1.62 -10.29 11.36
C VAL A 248 1.06 -10.03 12.75
N GLY A 249 0.91 -11.07 13.57
CA GLY A 249 0.20 -10.93 14.84
C GLY A 249 -1.22 -10.40 14.65
N LYS A 250 -1.57 -9.33 15.34
CA LYS A 250 -2.88 -8.65 15.19
C LYS A 250 -2.90 -7.64 14.04
N GLY A 251 -1.70 -7.18 13.61
CA GLY A 251 -1.56 -6.12 12.61
C GLY A 251 -1.50 -6.59 11.17
N ARG A 252 -1.24 -5.63 10.29
CA ARG A 252 -1.19 -5.84 8.84
C ARG A 252 0.06 -5.23 8.26
N VAL A 253 0.65 -5.93 7.29
CA VAL A 253 1.71 -5.39 6.45
C VAL A 253 1.19 -5.33 5.02
N VAL A 254 1.17 -4.14 4.44
CA VAL A 254 0.79 -3.90 3.05
C VAL A 254 2.07 -3.72 2.24
N LEU A 255 2.30 -4.64 1.32
CA LEU A 255 3.48 -4.67 0.46
C LEU A 255 3.09 -4.18 -0.93
N ILE A 256 3.78 -3.16 -1.41
CA ILE A 256 3.49 -2.48 -2.67
C ILE A 256 4.73 -2.53 -3.55
N ALA A 257 4.59 -3.08 -4.76
CA ALA A 257 5.69 -3.19 -5.71
C ALA A 257 6.02 -1.84 -6.38
N ASP A 258 5.07 -0.91 -6.40
CA ASP A 258 5.03 0.24 -7.29
C ASP A 258 5.18 1.57 -6.55
N GLU A 259 5.42 2.64 -7.33
CA GLU A 259 5.42 4.01 -6.84
C GLU A 259 4.04 4.64 -7.07
N LEU A 260 3.12 4.38 -6.13
CA LEU A 260 1.70 4.74 -6.28
C LEU A 260 1.42 6.26 -6.22
N ALA A 261 2.38 7.06 -5.77
CA ALA A 261 2.29 8.52 -5.68
C ALA A 261 3.26 9.25 -6.64
N PHE A 262 3.74 8.57 -7.68
CA PHE A 262 4.81 9.05 -8.56
C PHE A 262 4.65 10.50 -8.96
N ARG A 263 5.63 11.32 -8.59
CA ARG A 263 5.77 12.75 -8.90
C ARG A 263 4.50 13.58 -8.64
N ALA A 264 3.67 13.16 -7.70
CA ALA A 264 2.43 13.82 -7.31
C ALA A 264 1.39 14.04 -8.44
N PHE A 265 1.59 13.49 -9.64
CA PHE A 265 0.64 13.59 -10.74
C PHE A 265 -0.01 12.28 -11.15
N TRP A 266 0.52 11.13 -10.72
CA TRP A 266 -0.08 9.83 -11.02
C TRP A 266 -1.24 9.52 -10.09
N PHE A 267 -2.41 10.08 -10.38
CA PHE A 267 -3.56 10.09 -9.45
C PHE A 267 -4.28 8.77 -9.31
N GLY A 268 -4.31 7.96 -10.38
CA GLY A 268 -5.11 6.74 -10.43
C GLY A 268 -4.81 5.73 -9.32
N THR A 269 -3.57 5.68 -8.82
CA THR A 269 -3.14 4.73 -7.80
C THR A 269 -3.12 5.30 -6.37
N ASN A 270 -3.32 6.61 -6.20
CA ASN A 270 -3.25 7.27 -4.88
C ASN A 270 -4.27 6.69 -3.88
N LYS A 271 -5.43 6.28 -4.37
CA LYS A 271 -6.49 5.67 -3.54
C LYS A 271 -6.04 4.36 -2.88
N LEU A 272 -5.12 3.61 -3.49
CA LEU A 272 -4.55 2.40 -2.85
C LEU A 272 -3.79 2.75 -1.57
N ILE A 273 -3.08 3.89 -1.55
CA ILE A 273 -2.40 4.37 -0.34
C ILE A 273 -3.42 4.79 0.72
N ALA A 274 -4.44 5.59 0.33
CA ALA A 274 -5.50 5.98 1.25
C ALA A 274 -6.21 4.75 1.84
N ASN A 275 -6.57 3.78 0.99
CA ASN A 275 -7.19 2.53 1.44
C ASN A 275 -6.27 1.71 2.35
N ALA A 276 -4.96 1.69 2.11
CA ALA A 276 -4.02 1.03 3.01
C ALA A 276 -4.01 1.70 4.40
N VAL A 277 -4.05 3.03 4.44
CA VAL A 277 -4.08 3.79 5.70
C VAL A 277 -5.40 3.58 6.46
N PHE A 278 -6.55 3.67 5.78
CA PHE A 278 -7.86 3.62 6.44
C PHE A 278 -8.40 2.21 6.61
N PHE A 279 -8.15 1.30 5.67
CA PHE A 279 -8.86 0.01 5.57
C PHE A 279 -7.99 -1.23 5.76
N ALA A 280 -6.66 -1.11 5.78
CA ALA A 280 -5.84 -2.29 6.07
C ALA A 280 -6.17 -2.92 7.45
N PRO A 281 -6.46 -2.14 8.51
CA PRO A 281 -6.80 -2.71 9.82
C PRO A 281 -8.04 -3.61 9.80
N ILE A 282 -8.99 -3.36 8.89
CA ILE A 282 -10.23 -4.15 8.79
C ILE A 282 -10.12 -5.36 7.85
N VAL A 283 -8.99 -5.54 7.16
CA VAL A 283 -8.75 -6.76 6.39
C VAL A 283 -8.77 -7.94 7.33
N ASN A 284 -9.65 -8.91 7.05
CA ASN A 284 -9.78 -10.10 7.89
C ASN A 284 -8.44 -10.82 8.01
N HIS A 285 -8.09 -11.23 9.24
CA HIS A 285 -6.82 -11.92 9.50
C HIS A 285 -6.67 -13.17 8.63
N ALA A 286 -7.74 -13.98 8.49
CA ALA A 286 -7.71 -15.17 7.65
C ALA A 286 -7.50 -14.84 6.17
N ALA A 287 -8.01 -13.68 5.69
CA ALA A 287 -7.80 -13.21 4.31
C ALA A 287 -6.38 -12.67 4.07
N ALA A 288 -5.69 -12.22 5.11
CA ALA A 288 -4.32 -11.71 5.05
C ALA A 288 -3.26 -12.74 5.48
N SER A 289 -3.66 -13.92 5.97
CA SER A 289 -2.72 -14.98 6.36
C SER A 289 -2.04 -15.55 5.12
N ILE A 290 -0.73 -15.35 5.02
CA ILE A 290 0.12 -15.94 3.99
C ILE A 290 0.64 -17.27 4.53
N LYS A 291 0.50 -18.37 3.77
CA LYS A 291 1.08 -19.65 4.17
C LYS A 291 2.59 -19.54 4.20
N ARG A 292 3.19 -20.15 5.23
CA ARG A 292 4.64 -20.29 5.39
C ARG A 292 5.17 -21.37 4.48
#